data_8a1d545c5cd2180cee52ddcfd176a455
#
_entry.id   8a1d545c5cd2180cee52ddcfd176a455
#
_cell.length_a   1.000
_cell.length_b   1.000
_cell.length_c   1.000
_cell.angle_alpha   90.00
_cell.angle_beta   90.00
_cell.angle_gamma   90.00
#
_symmetry.space_group_name_H-M   'P 1'
#
loop_
_entity.id
_entity.type
_entity.pdbx_description
1 polymer ?
#
loop_
_entity_poly.entity_id
_entity_poly.type
_entity_poly.pdbx_seq_one_letter_code
_entity_poly.pdbx_strand_id
1 'polypeptide(L)'
;ELSSRSTYISSLCNTIVNTVLTTGLSTIFSLVYIAQIFAFAPTLVVPALVIIAVTVAFSLISSLMQMRISKKRMELDGKESGMVYSLITGVQKIKLSGSEKRAFARWGNLYAKSAKLEYDPPMFLKINSVIGLGISLTGAIVMYCAAIKSGVSIADYYAFNTAYAMVSGAFMALSGIALTIAQIKPILEMVKPFFDAVPEIAENKQVISRLSGGIELNNVSFRYTENSPLIVDDMSIKIRPGQYVAIVGKTGCGKSTLMRLMLGFEKPQKGAIYYDGRDIENIDLKSLRRKIGVVMQGGKLFQGDIYSNIVISAPCLTQQDA
;
A
#
# COMPACT_ATOMS: atom_id res chain seq x y z
N GLU A 1 10.31 -0.05 -0.04
CA GLU A 1 9.06 -0.36 -0.76
C GLU A 1 8.05 -1.08 0.15
N LEU A 2 8.44 -2.15 0.89
CA LEU A 2 7.55 -2.84 1.82
C LEU A 2 7.06 -1.95 2.96
N SER A 3 7.93 -1.14 3.55
CA SER A 3 7.57 -0.19 4.63
C SER A 3 6.54 0.85 4.16
N SER A 4 6.72 1.42 2.96
CA SER A 4 5.75 2.38 2.42
C SER A 4 4.40 1.74 2.12
N ARG A 5 4.37 0.48 1.68
CA ARG A 5 3.12 -0.27 1.46
C ARG A 5 2.35 -0.53 2.77
N SER A 6 3.07 -0.80 3.88
CA SER A 6 2.43 -0.94 5.21
C SER A 6 1.69 0.34 5.64
N THR A 7 2.26 1.51 5.33
CA THR A 7 1.61 2.81 5.61
C THR A 7 0.28 2.97 4.84
N TYR A 8 0.20 2.42 3.63
CA TYR A 8 -1.05 2.46 2.85
C TYR A 8 -2.17 1.63 3.48
N ILE A 9 -1.87 0.53 4.18
CA ILE A 9 -2.88 -0.28 4.89
C ILE A 9 -3.53 0.56 6.00
N SER A 10 -2.72 1.23 6.82
CA SER A 10 -3.24 2.11 7.88
C SER A 10 -4.05 3.28 7.31
N SER A 11 -3.58 3.89 6.22
CA SER A 11 -4.31 4.95 5.51
C SER A 11 -5.65 4.46 4.98
N LEU A 12 -5.70 3.25 4.42
CA LEU A 12 -6.91 2.63 3.89
C LEU A 12 -7.92 2.36 5.00
N CYS A 13 -7.48 1.76 6.11
CA CYS A 13 -8.34 1.52 7.28
C CYS A 13 -8.94 2.83 7.82
N ASN A 14 -8.11 3.85 8.02
CA ASN A 14 -8.58 5.15 8.50
C ASN A 14 -9.56 5.81 7.54
N THR A 15 -9.31 5.72 6.23
CA THR A 15 -10.20 6.28 5.21
C THR A 15 -11.55 5.57 5.21
N ILE A 16 -11.57 4.23 5.26
CA ILE A 16 -12.82 3.46 5.29
C ILE A 16 -13.61 3.77 6.57
N VAL A 17 -12.95 3.69 7.73
CA VAL A 17 -13.60 3.93 9.04
C VAL A 17 -14.17 5.34 9.09
N ASN A 18 -13.39 6.37 8.76
CA ASN A 18 -13.86 7.75 8.78
C ASN A 18 -14.99 7.97 7.78
N THR A 19 -14.89 7.45 6.55
CA THR A 19 -15.93 7.61 5.54
C THR A 19 -17.22 6.90 5.95
N VAL A 20 -17.16 5.67 6.46
CA VAL A 20 -18.34 4.92 6.90
C VAL A 20 -19.00 5.59 8.09
N LEU A 21 -18.21 6.01 9.10
CA LEU A 21 -18.77 6.65 10.31
C LEU A 21 -19.35 8.01 9.99
N THR A 22 -18.61 8.91 9.35
CA THR A 22 -19.09 10.28 9.12
C THR A 22 -20.25 10.32 8.14
N THR A 23 -20.14 9.62 7.00
CA THR A 23 -21.18 9.65 5.98
C THR A 23 -22.38 8.79 6.37
N GLY A 24 -22.14 7.65 7.02
CA GLY A 24 -23.23 6.79 7.53
C GLY A 24 -24.11 7.52 8.54
N LEU A 25 -23.51 8.16 9.53
CA LEU A 25 -24.23 8.96 10.51
C LEU A 25 -24.97 10.14 9.87
N SER A 26 -24.29 10.90 9.01
CA SER A 26 -24.92 12.02 8.28
C SER A 26 -26.12 11.58 7.45
N THR A 27 -26.03 10.44 6.78
CA THR A 27 -27.13 9.89 5.97
C THR A 27 -28.31 9.48 6.84
N ILE A 28 -28.07 8.81 7.96
CA ILE A 28 -29.16 8.41 8.90
C ILE A 28 -29.88 9.65 9.42
N PHE A 29 -29.17 10.66 9.89
CA PHE A 29 -29.78 11.89 10.36
C PHE A 29 -30.52 12.66 9.26
N SER A 30 -30.03 12.62 8.01
CA SER A 30 -30.70 13.28 6.90
C SER A 30 -32.09 12.73 6.59
N LEU A 31 -32.37 11.45 6.89
CA LEU A 31 -33.72 10.86 6.73
C LEU A 31 -34.76 11.57 7.57
N VAL A 32 -34.39 11.99 8.78
CA VAL A 32 -35.31 12.74 9.68
C VAL A 32 -35.61 14.11 9.08
N TYR A 33 -34.61 14.78 8.52
CA TYR A 33 -34.77 16.08 7.89
C TYR A 33 -35.59 16.04 6.59
N ILE A 34 -35.60 14.93 5.86
CA ILE A 34 -36.46 14.76 4.68
C ILE A 34 -37.93 14.88 5.10
N ALA A 35 -38.35 14.26 6.18
CA ALA A 35 -39.71 14.40 6.67
C ALA A 35 -40.07 15.85 7.05
N GLN A 36 -39.13 16.58 7.64
CA GLN A 36 -39.32 18.00 8.00
C GLN A 36 -39.45 18.91 6.76
N ILE A 37 -38.74 18.66 5.67
CA ILE A 37 -38.84 19.40 4.42
C ILE A 37 -40.29 19.37 3.89
N PHE A 38 -40.94 18.20 3.93
CA PHE A 38 -42.31 18.05 3.49
C PHE A 38 -43.33 18.69 4.46
N ALA A 39 -43.03 18.75 5.76
CA ALA A 39 -43.91 19.29 6.78
C ALA A 39 -43.98 20.82 6.77
N PHE A 40 -42.83 21.51 6.60
CA PHE A 40 -42.79 22.98 6.73
C PHE A 40 -43.15 23.74 5.45
N ALA A 41 -42.69 23.30 4.27
CA ALA A 41 -42.96 24.01 3.02
C ALA A 41 -43.00 23.06 1.81
N PRO A 42 -44.12 22.33 1.59
CA PRO A 42 -44.22 21.37 0.48
C PRO A 42 -44.07 22.03 -0.91
N THR A 43 -44.40 23.31 -1.05
CA THR A 43 -44.23 24.07 -2.31
C THR A 43 -42.77 24.30 -2.70
N LEU A 44 -41.86 24.30 -1.72
CA LEU A 44 -40.43 24.49 -1.96
C LEU A 44 -39.66 23.16 -2.26
N VAL A 45 -40.33 22.01 -2.12
CA VAL A 45 -39.70 20.69 -2.32
C VAL A 45 -39.21 20.51 -3.74
N VAL A 46 -40.03 20.91 -4.75
CA VAL A 46 -39.64 20.75 -6.17
C VAL A 46 -38.40 21.56 -6.53
N PRO A 47 -38.33 22.88 -6.28
CA PRO A 47 -37.12 23.66 -6.55
C PRO A 47 -35.91 23.14 -5.73
N ALA A 48 -36.09 22.71 -4.50
CA ALA A 48 -35.03 22.11 -3.67
C ALA A 48 -34.45 20.85 -4.30
N LEU A 49 -35.30 19.93 -4.76
CA LEU A 49 -34.85 18.71 -5.43
C LEU A 49 -34.08 18.98 -6.73
N VAL A 50 -34.53 19.97 -7.51
CA VAL A 50 -33.81 20.39 -8.75
C VAL A 50 -32.42 20.90 -8.40
N ILE A 51 -32.30 21.77 -7.39
CA ILE A 51 -31.00 22.32 -6.98
C ILE A 51 -30.08 21.21 -6.46
N ILE A 52 -30.60 20.29 -5.62
CA ILE A 52 -29.84 19.13 -5.14
C ILE A 52 -29.37 18.28 -6.33
N ALA A 53 -30.23 17.96 -7.28
CA ALA A 53 -29.89 17.16 -8.45
C ALA A 53 -28.76 17.81 -9.28
N VAL A 54 -28.85 19.13 -9.53
CA VAL A 54 -27.81 19.88 -10.24
C VAL A 54 -26.48 19.85 -9.46
N THR A 55 -26.54 20.07 -8.16
CA THR A 55 -25.35 20.10 -7.31
C THR A 55 -24.69 18.74 -7.23
N VAL A 56 -25.47 17.66 -7.10
CA VAL A 56 -24.97 16.28 -7.09
C VAL A 56 -24.37 15.90 -8.43
N ALA A 57 -25.05 16.21 -9.53
CA ALA A 57 -24.55 15.94 -10.88
C ALA A 57 -23.20 16.66 -11.12
N PHE A 58 -23.11 17.93 -10.74
CA PHE A 58 -21.86 18.69 -10.83
C PHE A 58 -20.76 18.07 -9.95
N SER A 59 -21.07 17.70 -8.71
CA SER A 59 -20.14 17.05 -7.78
C SER A 59 -19.63 15.72 -8.32
N LEU A 60 -20.49 14.88 -8.91
CA LEU A 60 -20.11 13.60 -9.52
C LEU A 60 -19.16 13.81 -10.71
N ILE A 61 -19.48 14.74 -11.61
CA ILE A 61 -18.61 15.07 -12.76
C ILE A 61 -17.24 15.54 -12.27
N SER A 62 -17.22 16.45 -11.29
CA SER A 62 -15.98 16.94 -10.68
C SER A 62 -15.17 15.82 -10.02
N SER A 63 -15.81 14.94 -9.26
CA SER A 63 -15.18 13.79 -8.61
C SER A 63 -14.55 12.82 -9.63
N LEU A 64 -15.24 12.52 -10.72
CA LEU A 64 -14.71 11.66 -11.78
C LEU A 64 -13.48 12.26 -12.47
N MET A 65 -13.45 13.57 -12.66
CA MET A 65 -12.27 14.25 -13.23
C MET A 65 -11.11 14.27 -12.24
N GLN A 66 -11.37 14.58 -10.97
CA GLN A 66 -10.36 14.53 -9.90
C GLN A 66 -9.76 13.14 -9.75
N MET A 67 -10.57 12.09 -9.85
CA MET A 67 -10.13 10.70 -9.78
C MET A 67 -9.06 10.37 -10.83
N ARG A 68 -9.29 10.78 -12.09
CA ARG A 68 -8.33 10.54 -13.18
C ARG A 68 -6.98 11.22 -12.92
N ILE A 69 -7.01 12.44 -12.40
CA ILE A 69 -5.81 13.22 -12.11
C ILE A 69 -5.10 12.64 -10.89
N SER A 70 -5.84 12.30 -9.84
CA SER A 70 -5.30 11.67 -8.63
C SER A 70 -4.59 10.35 -8.95
N LYS A 71 -5.19 9.49 -9.80
CA LYS A 71 -4.54 8.25 -10.25
C LYS A 71 -3.20 8.53 -10.93
N LYS A 72 -3.18 9.46 -11.90
CA LYS A 72 -1.95 9.82 -12.62
C LYS A 72 -0.88 10.41 -11.70
N ARG A 73 -1.29 11.22 -10.72
CA ARG A 73 -0.40 11.76 -9.69
C ARG A 73 0.21 10.65 -8.84
N MET A 74 -0.61 9.72 -8.32
CA MET A 74 -0.12 8.58 -7.52
C MET A 74 0.92 7.73 -8.27
N GLU A 75 0.72 7.51 -9.58
CA GLU A 75 1.71 6.81 -10.41
C GLU A 75 3.05 7.56 -10.50
N LEU A 76 3.00 8.89 -10.63
CA LEU A 76 4.19 9.74 -10.68
C LEU A 76 4.89 9.81 -9.32
N ASP A 77 4.14 9.96 -8.23
CA ASP A 77 4.67 10.00 -6.86
C ASP A 77 5.34 8.68 -6.48
N GLY A 78 4.76 7.55 -6.92
CA GLY A 78 5.39 6.23 -6.76
C GLY A 78 6.73 6.11 -7.50
N LYS A 79 6.81 6.62 -8.74
CA LYS A 79 8.07 6.65 -9.52
C LYS A 79 9.09 7.60 -8.89
N GLU A 80 8.66 8.75 -8.39
CA GLU A 80 9.52 9.70 -7.69
C GLU A 80 10.11 9.10 -6.42
N SER A 81 9.28 8.50 -5.56
CA SER A 81 9.71 7.84 -4.34
C SER A 81 10.73 6.72 -4.62
N GLY A 82 10.50 5.92 -5.65
CA GLY A 82 11.43 4.89 -6.10
C GLY A 82 12.75 5.47 -6.58
N MET A 83 12.73 6.62 -7.27
CA MET A 83 13.93 7.32 -7.71
C MET A 83 14.70 7.91 -6.51
N VAL A 84 14.04 8.58 -5.57
CA VAL A 84 14.66 9.12 -4.35
C VAL A 84 15.35 7.99 -3.58
N TYR A 85 14.69 6.86 -3.39
CA TYR A 85 15.31 5.69 -2.77
C TYR A 85 16.58 5.23 -3.52
N SER A 86 16.51 5.17 -4.85
CA SER A 86 17.67 4.79 -5.68
C SER A 86 18.83 5.78 -5.60
N LEU A 87 18.53 7.08 -5.49
CA LEU A 87 19.53 8.13 -5.32
C LEU A 87 20.21 8.06 -3.95
N ILE A 88 19.44 7.81 -2.89
CA ILE A 88 19.97 7.69 -1.52
C ILE A 88 20.86 6.44 -1.41
N THR A 89 20.37 5.28 -1.89
CA THR A 89 21.15 4.04 -1.83
C THR A 89 22.36 4.04 -2.76
N GLY A 90 22.30 4.77 -3.87
CA GLY A 90 23.37 4.92 -4.85
C GLY A 90 24.27 6.14 -4.64
N VAL A 91 24.17 6.87 -3.53
CA VAL A 91 24.86 8.14 -3.29
C VAL A 91 26.40 8.03 -3.45
N GLN A 92 26.98 6.93 -2.98
CA GLN A 92 28.42 6.70 -3.12
C GLN A 92 28.84 6.62 -4.59
N LYS A 93 28.08 5.90 -5.42
CA LYS A 93 28.35 5.78 -6.86
C LYS A 93 28.19 7.12 -7.59
N ILE A 94 27.16 7.90 -7.21
CA ILE A 94 26.91 9.24 -7.76
C ILE A 94 28.09 10.17 -7.43
N LYS A 95 28.55 10.14 -6.19
CA LYS A 95 29.70 10.93 -5.70
C LYS A 95 31.00 10.54 -6.43
N LEU A 96 31.29 9.25 -6.52
CA LEU A 96 32.48 8.75 -7.20
C LEU A 96 32.54 9.10 -8.71
N SER A 97 31.34 9.19 -9.33
CA SER A 97 31.25 9.52 -10.77
C SER A 97 31.07 11.03 -11.04
N GLY A 98 31.00 11.90 -10.02
CA GLY A 98 30.77 13.33 -10.17
C GLY A 98 29.48 13.67 -10.91
N SER A 99 28.44 12.81 -10.79
CA SER A 99 27.23 12.93 -11.59
C SER A 99 26.02 13.50 -10.81
N GLU A 100 26.26 14.24 -9.74
CA GLU A 100 25.21 14.81 -8.87
C GLU A 100 24.24 15.69 -9.66
N LYS A 101 24.74 16.56 -10.54
CA LYS A 101 23.89 17.45 -11.36
C LYS A 101 22.96 16.66 -12.29
N ARG A 102 23.45 15.56 -12.87
CA ARG A 102 22.63 14.68 -13.74
C ARG A 102 21.59 13.91 -12.94
N ALA A 103 21.96 13.41 -11.78
CA ALA A 103 21.07 12.72 -10.86
C ALA A 103 19.95 13.65 -10.39
N PHE A 104 20.29 14.88 -9.98
CA PHE A 104 19.33 15.90 -9.59
C PHE A 104 18.40 16.31 -10.75
N ALA A 105 18.96 16.53 -11.96
CA ALA A 105 18.15 16.89 -13.12
C ALA A 105 17.14 15.79 -13.48
N ARG A 106 17.54 14.51 -13.33
CA ARG A 106 16.65 13.38 -13.58
C ARG A 106 15.49 13.31 -12.57
N TRP A 107 15.80 13.52 -11.29
CA TRP A 107 14.77 13.64 -10.26
C TRP A 107 13.88 14.86 -10.48
N GLY A 108 14.47 16.05 -10.72
CA GLY A 108 13.74 17.29 -10.94
C GLY A 108 12.78 17.23 -12.11
N ASN A 109 13.12 16.53 -13.19
CA ASN A 109 12.23 16.32 -14.33
C ASN A 109 11.02 15.43 -13.96
N LEU A 110 11.21 14.46 -13.06
CA LEU A 110 10.12 13.61 -12.60
C LEU A 110 9.23 14.36 -11.60
N TYR A 111 9.84 15.05 -10.65
CA TYR A 111 9.16 15.92 -9.69
C TYR A 111 8.33 17.01 -10.38
N ALA A 112 8.89 17.69 -11.38
CA ALA A 112 8.17 18.72 -12.14
C ALA A 112 6.90 18.21 -12.82
N LYS A 113 6.88 16.94 -13.25
CA LYS A 113 5.68 16.32 -13.83
C LYS A 113 4.60 16.08 -12.78
N SER A 114 4.96 15.65 -11.58
CA SER A 114 4.02 15.50 -10.46
C SER A 114 3.54 16.86 -9.96
N ALA A 115 4.47 17.78 -9.72
CA ALA A 115 4.18 19.14 -9.29
C ALA A 115 3.24 19.89 -10.27
N LYS A 116 3.41 19.69 -11.58
CA LYS A 116 2.50 20.28 -12.57
C LYS A 116 1.07 19.83 -12.38
N LEU A 117 0.81 18.59 -12.04
CA LEU A 117 -0.55 18.10 -11.79
C LEU A 117 -1.14 18.64 -10.50
N GLU A 118 -0.30 18.99 -9.52
CA GLU A 118 -0.71 19.56 -8.23
C GLU A 118 -0.98 21.06 -8.32
N TYR A 119 -0.01 21.82 -8.83
CA TYR A 119 -0.04 23.29 -8.84
C TYR A 119 -0.67 23.90 -10.08
N ASP A 120 -0.73 23.15 -11.19
CA ASP A 120 -1.34 23.57 -12.44
C ASP A 120 -2.31 22.50 -12.99
N PRO A 121 -3.37 22.12 -12.21
CA PRO A 121 -4.36 21.19 -12.68
C PRO A 121 -5.17 21.78 -13.86
N PRO A 122 -5.91 20.96 -14.62
CA PRO A 122 -6.79 21.43 -15.68
C PRO A 122 -7.71 22.56 -15.24
N MET A 123 -7.98 23.51 -16.12
CA MET A 123 -8.76 24.74 -15.86
C MET A 123 -10.07 24.47 -15.13
N PHE A 124 -10.77 23.38 -15.52
CA PHE A 124 -12.02 22.97 -14.86
C PHE A 124 -11.85 22.76 -13.34
N LEU A 125 -10.78 22.14 -12.90
CA LEU A 125 -10.55 21.90 -11.47
C LEU A 125 -10.14 23.18 -10.72
N LYS A 126 -9.47 24.12 -11.38
CA LYS A 126 -9.15 25.42 -10.79
C LYS A 126 -10.40 26.25 -10.49
N ILE A 127 -11.38 26.23 -11.40
CA ILE A 127 -12.61 27.01 -11.26
C ILE A 127 -13.74 26.21 -10.58
N ASN A 128 -13.52 24.94 -10.25
CA ASN A 128 -14.52 24.06 -9.66
C ASN A 128 -15.19 24.65 -8.41
N SER A 129 -14.40 25.24 -7.51
CA SER A 129 -14.91 25.89 -6.29
C SER A 129 -15.78 27.10 -6.62
N VAL A 130 -15.39 27.88 -7.64
CA VAL A 130 -16.14 29.07 -8.08
C VAL A 130 -17.48 28.65 -8.71
N ILE A 131 -17.48 27.61 -9.53
CA ILE A 131 -18.72 27.07 -10.11
C ILE A 131 -19.63 26.54 -9.01
N GLY A 132 -19.08 25.80 -8.03
CA GLY A 132 -19.84 25.32 -6.88
C GLY A 132 -20.49 26.45 -6.06
N LEU A 133 -19.75 27.52 -5.80
CA LEU A 133 -20.30 28.72 -5.17
C LEU A 133 -21.39 29.38 -6.03
N GLY A 134 -21.19 29.46 -7.35
CA GLY A 134 -22.19 29.99 -8.28
C GLY A 134 -23.49 29.19 -8.24
N ILE A 135 -23.43 27.85 -8.25
CA ILE A 135 -24.60 26.98 -8.13
C ILE A 135 -25.29 27.19 -6.79
N SER A 136 -24.52 27.26 -5.69
CA SER A 136 -25.07 27.49 -4.34
C SER A 136 -25.77 28.83 -4.21
N LEU A 137 -25.17 29.91 -4.69
CA LEU A 137 -25.77 31.25 -4.65
C LEU A 137 -27.03 31.33 -5.54
N THR A 138 -26.96 30.83 -6.77
CA THR A 138 -28.11 30.76 -7.65
C THR A 138 -29.24 29.94 -7.02
N GLY A 139 -28.90 28.81 -6.42
CA GLY A 139 -29.86 27.98 -5.71
C GLY A 139 -30.54 28.72 -4.55
N ALA A 140 -29.76 29.44 -3.74
CA ALA A 140 -30.31 30.26 -2.63
C ALA A 140 -31.27 31.36 -3.14
N ILE A 141 -30.92 32.05 -4.24
CA ILE A 141 -31.77 33.08 -4.83
C ILE A 141 -33.08 32.46 -5.36
N VAL A 142 -33.00 31.35 -6.08
CA VAL A 142 -34.16 30.63 -6.60
C VAL A 142 -35.08 30.18 -5.48
N MET A 143 -34.51 29.62 -4.41
CA MET A 143 -35.28 29.19 -3.21
C MET A 143 -35.98 30.38 -2.54
N TYR A 144 -35.29 31.52 -2.39
CA TYR A 144 -35.83 32.71 -1.80
C TYR A 144 -36.98 33.29 -2.65
N CYS A 145 -36.79 33.39 -3.96
CA CYS A 145 -37.85 33.85 -4.87
C CYS A 145 -39.07 32.89 -4.86
N ALA A 146 -38.82 31.58 -4.80
CA ALA A 146 -39.91 30.59 -4.71
C ALA A 146 -40.70 30.73 -3.42
N ALA A 147 -40.01 30.97 -2.28
CA ALA A 147 -40.66 31.18 -0.96
C ALA A 147 -41.56 32.41 -0.96
N ILE A 148 -41.07 33.52 -1.53
CA ILE A 148 -41.89 34.76 -1.64
C ILE A 148 -43.14 34.51 -2.49
N LYS A 149 -42.97 33.84 -3.64
CA LYS A 149 -44.05 33.57 -4.59
C LYS A 149 -45.09 32.62 -4.02
N SER A 150 -44.67 31.69 -3.16
CA SER A 150 -45.54 30.70 -2.50
C SER A 150 -46.18 31.21 -1.23
N GLY A 151 -45.84 32.41 -0.72
CA GLY A 151 -46.42 32.99 0.50
C GLY A 151 -46.06 32.22 1.78
N VAL A 152 -44.94 31.51 1.78
CA VAL A 152 -44.44 30.71 2.96
C VAL A 152 -44.04 31.70 4.06
N SER A 153 -44.39 31.36 5.32
CA SER A 153 -44.02 32.19 6.47
C SER A 153 -42.49 32.23 6.64
N ILE A 154 -42.00 33.32 7.22
CA ILE A 154 -40.54 33.47 7.46
C ILE A 154 -40.04 32.35 8.39
N ALA A 155 -40.82 31.95 9.40
CA ALA A 155 -40.46 30.86 10.32
C ALA A 155 -40.35 29.52 9.60
N ASP A 156 -41.34 29.18 8.75
CA ASP A 156 -41.35 27.92 8.00
C ASP A 156 -40.22 27.87 6.95
N TYR A 157 -39.91 29.03 6.34
CA TYR A 157 -38.75 29.13 5.41
C TYR A 157 -37.44 28.84 6.11
N TYR A 158 -37.20 29.40 7.30
CA TYR A 158 -35.96 29.12 8.04
C TYR A 158 -35.90 27.66 8.50
N ALA A 159 -36.98 27.08 8.97
CA ALA A 159 -37.06 25.67 9.35
C ALA A 159 -36.80 24.76 8.14
N PHE A 160 -37.40 25.07 6.99
CA PHE A 160 -37.18 24.38 5.72
C PHE A 160 -35.70 24.50 5.27
N ASN A 161 -35.14 25.71 5.28
CA ASN A 161 -33.78 25.95 4.82
C ASN A 161 -32.75 25.20 5.68
N THR A 162 -32.97 25.09 6.98
CA THR A 162 -32.11 24.30 7.88
C THR A 162 -32.20 22.82 7.52
N ALA A 163 -33.39 22.27 7.35
CA ALA A 163 -33.58 20.87 6.94
C ALA A 163 -33.00 20.61 5.54
N TYR A 164 -33.21 21.52 4.60
CA TYR A 164 -32.61 21.46 3.25
C TYR A 164 -31.08 21.43 3.28
N ALA A 165 -30.46 22.28 4.10
CA ALA A 165 -29.00 22.30 4.23
C ALA A 165 -28.45 20.96 4.74
N MET A 166 -29.12 20.32 5.72
CA MET A 166 -28.73 19.01 6.25
C MET A 166 -28.87 17.91 5.20
N VAL A 167 -29.96 17.89 4.45
CA VAL A 167 -30.19 16.91 3.39
C VAL A 167 -29.22 17.12 2.22
N SER A 168 -29.03 18.36 1.77
CA SER A 168 -28.06 18.69 0.73
C SER A 168 -26.65 18.31 1.13
N GLY A 169 -26.24 18.58 2.37
CA GLY A 169 -24.95 18.17 2.93
C GLY A 169 -24.73 16.66 2.91
N ALA A 170 -25.77 15.88 3.25
CA ALA A 170 -25.70 14.42 3.18
C ALA A 170 -25.52 13.91 1.73
N PHE A 171 -26.26 14.47 0.75
CA PHE A 171 -26.07 14.12 -0.65
C PHE A 171 -24.68 14.50 -1.17
N MET A 172 -24.13 15.63 -0.76
CA MET A 172 -22.75 16.03 -1.08
C MET A 172 -21.70 15.07 -0.47
N ALA A 173 -21.92 14.65 0.77
CA ALA A 173 -21.06 13.66 1.42
C ALA A 173 -21.08 12.30 0.68
N LEU A 174 -22.28 11.83 0.28
CA LEU A 174 -22.43 10.63 -0.54
C LEU A 174 -21.71 10.74 -1.90
N SER A 175 -21.79 11.92 -2.55
CA SER A 175 -21.02 12.16 -3.79
C SER A 175 -19.52 12.09 -3.59
N GLY A 176 -19.00 12.50 -2.42
CA GLY A 176 -17.59 12.41 -2.04
C GLY A 176 -17.11 10.96 -1.86
N ILE A 177 -17.98 10.03 -1.48
CA ILE A 177 -17.62 8.60 -1.35
C ILE A 177 -17.14 8.03 -2.68
N ALA A 178 -17.71 8.45 -3.81
CA ALA A 178 -17.30 7.98 -5.13
C ALA A 178 -15.80 8.25 -5.39
N LEU A 179 -15.29 9.40 -4.98
CA LEU A 179 -13.87 9.73 -5.07
C LEU A 179 -13.02 8.85 -4.13
N THR A 180 -13.49 8.63 -2.91
CA THR A 180 -12.82 7.78 -1.91
C THR A 180 -12.72 6.34 -2.38
N ILE A 181 -13.81 5.76 -2.88
CA ILE A 181 -13.83 4.40 -3.44
C ILE A 181 -12.85 4.27 -4.62
N ALA A 182 -12.79 5.29 -5.46
CA ALA A 182 -11.87 5.28 -6.59
C ALA A 182 -10.39 5.32 -6.19
N GLN A 183 -10.06 5.91 -5.04
CA GLN A 183 -8.70 5.90 -4.48
C GLN A 183 -8.36 4.57 -3.81
N ILE A 184 -9.34 3.83 -3.32
CA ILE A 184 -9.15 2.53 -2.66
C ILE A 184 -8.59 1.48 -3.64
N LYS A 185 -9.10 1.43 -4.87
CA LYS A 185 -8.68 0.41 -5.86
C LYS A 185 -7.17 0.41 -6.16
N PRO A 186 -6.52 1.55 -6.48
CA PRO A 186 -5.06 1.59 -6.65
C PRO A 186 -4.29 1.17 -5.40
N ILE A 187 -4.79 1.55 -4.21
CA ILE A 187 -4.15 1.17 -2.94
C ILE A 187 -4.25 -0.34 -2.73
N LEU A 188 -5.41 -0.95 -3.01
CA LEU A 188 -5.58 -2.41 -2.93
C LEU A 188 -4.66 -3.15 -3.91
N GLU A 189 -4.51 -2.65 -5.14
CA GLU A 189 -3.57 -3.23 -6.12
C GLU A 189 -2.12 -3.15 -5.61
N MET A 190 -1.72 -2.09 -4.90
CA MET A 190 -0.39 -1.95 -4.29
C MET A 190 -0.19 -2.87 -3.07
N VAL A 191 -1.25 -3.18 -2.34
CA VAL A 191 -1.21 -4.01 -1.13
C VAL A 191 -1.43 -5.50 -1.45
N LYS A 192 -2.06 -5.80 -2.57
CA LYS A 192 -2.37 -7.17 -3.01
C LYS A 192 -1.20 -8.16 -2.87
N PRO A 193 0.06 -7.83 -3.27
CA PRO A 193 1.18 -8.74 -3.10
C PRO A 193 1.45 -9.18 -1.65
N PHE A 194 0.98 -8.42 -0.65
CA PHE A 194 1.08 -8.84 0.76
C PHE A 194 0.05 -9.90 1.13
N PHE A 195 -1.17 -9.76 0.60
CA PHE A 195 -2.23 -10.74 0.85
C PHE A 195 -2.01 -12.04 0.08
N ASP A 196 -1.42 -11.94 -1.12
CA ASP A 196 -1.10 -13.09 -1.96
C ASP A 196 0.20 -13.79 -1.53
N ALA A 197 1.00 -13.16 -0.65
CA ALA A 197 2.22 -13.76 -0.13
C ALA A 197 1.90 -14.98 0.76
N VAL A 198 2.40 -16.12 0.35
CA VAL A 198 2.29 -17.35 1.16
C VAL A 198 3.27 -17.24 2.33
N PRO A 199 2.80 -17.29 3.59
CA PRO A 199 3.69 -17.28 4.75
C PRO A 199 4.66 -18.47 4.70
N GLU A 200 5.91 -18.24 5.06
CA GLU A 200 6.92 -19.31 5.15
C GLU A 200 6.56 -20.34 6.24
N ILE A 201 5.79 -19.92 7.23
CA ILE A 201 5.34 -20.77 8.34
C ILE A 201 4.04 -21.46 7.91
N ALA A 202 4.11 -22.76 7.66
CA ALA A 202 2.94 -23.61 7.44
C ALA A 202 2.65 -24.43 8.71
N GLU A 203 1.38 -24.49 9.13
CA GLU A 203 0.94 -25.09 10.38
C GLU A 203 1.21 -26.61 10.52
N ASN A 204 1.56 -27.32 9.46
CA ASN A 204 1.71 -28.79 9.44
C ASN A 204 3.13 -29.29 9.17
N LYS A 205 4.19 -28.50 9.46
CA LYS A 205 5.57 -28.91 9.22
C LYS A 205 6.22 -29.51 10.46
N GLN A 206 7.14 -30.46 10.25
CA GLN A 206 7.87 -31.11 11.35
C GLN A 206 8.85 -30.15 12.02
N VAL A 207 8.70 -29.98 13.32
CA VAL A 207 9.65 -29.20 14.12
C VAL A 207 10.89 -30.05 14.41
N ILE A 208 12.08 -29.50 14.16
CA ILE A 208 13.35 -30.16 14.45
C ILE A 208 13.82 -29.80 15.87
N SER A 209 13.89 -30.80 16.74
CA SER A 209 14.44 -30.66 18.08
C SER A 209 15.97 -30.89 18.11
N ARG A 210 16.46 -31.83 17.31
CA ARG A 210 17.88 -32.18 17.17
C ARG A 210 18.26 -32.31 15.69
N LEU A 211 19.49 -31.86 15.37
CA LEU A 211 20.09 -31.99 14.05
C LEU A 211 21.49 -32.59 14.22
N SER A 212 21.75 -33.71 13.52
CA SER A 212 23.06 -34.38 13.52
C SER A 212 24.04 -33.71 12.56
N GLY A 213 23.52 -32.99 11.55
CA GLY A 213 24.30 -32.20 10.58
C GLY A 213 24.56 -32.93 9.25
N GLY A 214 23.84 -34.00 8.96
CA GLY A 214 23.81 -34.60 7.62
C GLY A 214 23.02 -33.76 6.64
N ILE A 215 23.59 -33.44 5.47
CA ILE A 215 22.92 -32.68 4.40
C ILE A 215 23.04 -33.46 3.10
N GLU A 216 21.93 -33.65 2.38
CA GLU A 216 21.92 -34.33 1.10
C GLU A 216 21.11 -33.52 0.08
N LEU A 217 21.70 -33.27 -1.07
CA LEU A 217 21.06 -32.67 -2.23
C LEU A 217 20.94 -33.77 -3.29
N ASN A 218 19.74 -33.97 -3.82
CA ASN A 218 19.48 -34.99 -4.85
C ASN A 218 18.93 -34.33 -6.12
N ASN A 219 19.72 -34.35 -7.20
CA ASN A 219 19.40 -33.85 -8.51
C ASN A 219 18.79 -32.43 -8.53
N VAL A 220 19.38 -31.54 -7.70
CA VAL A 220 18.89 -30.17 -7.48
C VAL A 220 19.22 -29.32 -8.70
N SER A 221 18.16 -28.71 -9.29
CA SER A 221 18.29 -27.69 -10.33
C SER A 221 17.57 -26.41 -9.93
N PHE A 222 18.20 -25.26 -10.18
CA PHE A 222 17.65 -23.96 -9.79
C PHE A 222 18.05 -22.83 -10.75
N ARG A 223 17.07 -21.93 -10.99
CA ARG A 223 17.21 -20.63 -11.64
C ARG A 223 16.34 -19.59 -10.93
N TYR A 224 16.70 -18.31 -10.96
CA TYR A 224 15.92 -17.24 -10.30
C TYR A 224 14.68 -16.81 -11.09
N THR A 225 14.71 -16.87 -12.42
CA THR A 225 13.57 -16.56 -13.29
C THR A 225 13.45 -17.61 -14.39
N GLU A 226 12.24 -17.84 -14.89
CA GLU A 226 11.98 -18.87 -15.91
C GLU A 226 12.86 -18.72 -17.16
N ASN A 227 13.18 -17.48 -17.53
CA ASN A 227 13.98 -17.15 -18.72
C ASN A 227 15.49 -17.04 -18.44
N SER A 228 15.96 -17.24 -17.20
CA SER A 228 17.38 -17.19 -16.87
C SER A 228 18.05 -18.56 -17.05
N PRO A 229 19.36 -18.62 -17.32
CA PRO A 229 20.09 -19.89 -17.34
C PRO A 229 20.03 -20.57 -15.96
N LEU A 230 20.16 -21.88 -15.93
CA LEU A 230 20.31 -22.64 -14.69
C LEU A 230 21.61 -22.20 -13.98
N ILE A 231 21.49 -21.90 -12.69
CA ILE A 231 22.62 -21.55 -11.83
C ILE A 231 23.15 -22.78 -11.12
N VAL A 232 22.23 -23.67 -10.75
CA VAL A 232 22.53 -25.00 -10.25
C VAL A 232 21.85 -25.97 -11.21
N ASP A 233 22.59 -26.94 -11.75
CA ASP A 233 22.10 -27.87 -12.74
C ASP A 233 22.42 -29.30 -12.29
N ASP A 234 21.40 -30.09 -12.04
CA ASP A 234 21.41 -31.50 -11.67
C ASP A 234 22.46 -31.86 -10.61
N MET A 235 22.56 -31.02 -9.56
CA MET A 235 23.58 -31.16 -8.52
C MET A 235 23.16 -32.15 -7.45
N SER A 236 24.04 -33.13 -7.19
CA SER A 236 23.90 -34.10 -6.09
C SER A 236 25.11 -34.06 -5.19
N ILE A 237 24.90 -33.84 -3.91
CA ILE A 237 25.96 -33.77 -2.87
C ILE A 237 25.45 -34.46 -1.61
N LYS A 238 26.34 -35.22 -0.97
CA LYS A 238 26.06 -35.83 0.34
C LYS A 238 27.14 -35.46 1.33
N ILE A 239 26.74 -34.73 2.37
CA ILE A 239 27.60 -34.29 3.49
C ILE A 239 27.21 -35.11 4.73
N ARG A 240 28.19 -35.78 5.33
CA ARG A 240 27.98 -36.56 6.55
C ARG A 240 28.15 -35.70 7.80
N PRO A 241 27.51 -36.03 8.91
CA PRO A 241 27.75 -35.38 10.20
C PRO A 241 29.24 -35.25 10.54
N GLY A 242 29.66 -34.09 11.02
CA GLY A 242 31.05 -33.84 11.40
C GLY A 242 32.02 -33.57 10.23
N GLN A 243 31.56 -33.56 9.00
CA GLN A 243 32.39 -33.35 7.81
C GLN A 243 32.66 -31.87 7.56
N TYR A 244 33.93 -31.54 7.25
CA TYR A 244 34.27 -30.24 6.65
C TYR A 244 34.20 -30.32 5.13
N VAL A 245 33.44 -29.43 4.52
CA VAL A 245 33.25 -29.38 3.08
C VAL A 245 33.56 -28.00 2.55
N ALA A 246 34.46 -27.90 1.58
CA ALA A 246 34.78 -26.65 0.88
C ALA A 246 34.10 -26.62 -0.47
N ILE A 247 33.30 -25.55 -0.72
CA ILE A 247 32.67 -25.28 -2.02
C ILE A 247 33.51 -24.23 -2.73
N VAL A 248 34.26 -24.63 -3.74
CA VAL A 248 35.17 -23.78 -4.49
C VAL A 248 34.67 -23.55 -5.93
N GLY A 249 35.04 -22.44 -6.52
CA GLY A 249 34.68 -22.10 -7.90
C GLY A 249 34.79 -20.62 -8.19
N LYS A 250 34.68 -20.26 -9.46
CA LYS A 250 34.77 -18.87 -9.93
C LYS A 250 33.67 -18.00 -9.32
N THR A 251 33.88 -16.67 -9.29
CA THR A 251 32.83 -15.72 -8.88
C THR A 251 31.64 -15.85 -9.83
N GLY A 252 30.44 -15.92 -9.27
CA GLY A 252 29.21 -16.06 -10.07
C GLY A 252 28.78 -17.50 -10.40
N CYS A 253 29.57 -18.54 -10.02
CA CYS A 253 29.22 -19.93 -10.34
C CYS A 253 28.11 -20.55 -9.46
N GLY A 254 27.42 -19.77 -8.62
CA GLY A 254 26.29 -20.26 -7.85
C GLY A 254 26.55 -20.67 -6.40
N LYS A 255 27.77 -20.48 -5.84
CA LYS A 255 28.08 -20.85 -4.43
C LYS A 255 27.11 -20.25 -3.42
N SER A 256 26.84 -18.96 -3.51
CA SER A 256 25.88 -18.26 -2.62
C SER A 256 24.45 -18.71 -2.87
N THR A 257 24.11 -19.06 -4.10
CA THR A 257 22.79 -19.60 -4.46
C THR A 257 22.59 -20.98 -3.83
N LEU A 258 23.62 -21.82 -3.86
CA LEU A 258 23.60 -23.13 -3.21
C LEU A 258 23.39 -22.99 -1.69
N MET A 259 24.09 -22.06 -1.03
CA MET A 259 23.86 -21.76 0.38
C MET A 259 22.42 -21.31 0.65
N ARG A 260 21.85 -20.45 -0.21
CA ARG A 260 20.45 -20.02 -0.08
C ARG A 260 19.46 -21.16 -0.22
N LEU A 261 19.71 -22.10 -1.13
CA LEU A 261 18.92 -23.32 -1.31
C LEU A 261 18.99 -24.20 -0.06
N MET A 262 20.19 -24.46 0.46
CA MET A 262 20.38 -25.24 1.69
C MET A 262 19.71 -24.60 2.92
N LEU A 263 19.66 -23.28 3.00
CA LEU A 263 18.96 -22.54 4.08
C LEU A 263 17.45 -22.41 3.86
N GLY A 264 16.93 -22.90 2.74
CA GLY A 264 15.51 -22.79 2.41
C GLY A 264 15.04 -21.37 2.10
N PHE A 265 15.94 -20.44 1.71
CA PHE A 265 15.57 -19.13 1.20
C PHE A 265 15.07 -19.17 -0.23
N GLU A 266 15.46 -20.22 -0.96
CA GLU A 266 15.00 -20.50 -2.32
C GLU A 266 14.53 -21.95 -2.38
N LYS A 267 13.58 -22.23 -3.28
CA LYS A 267 13.11 -23.59 -3.56
C LYS A 267 13.68 -24.09 -4.88
N PRO A 268 14.23 -25.30 -4.95
CA PRO A 268 14.68 -25.87 -6.21
C PRO A 268 13.49 -26.14 -7.15
N GLN A 269 13.67 -25.98 -8.46
CA GLN A 269 12.66 -26.34 -9.45
C GLN A 269 12.65 -27.85 -9.70
N LYS A 270 13.80 -28.53 -9.50
CA LYS A 270 13.93 -29.99 -9.58
C LYS A 270 14.80 -30.50 -8.44
N GLY A 271 14.59 -31.75 -8.06
CA GLY A 271 15.32 -32.39 -6.99
C GLY A 271 14.82 -32.02 -5.60
N ALA A 272 15.51 -32.47 -4.56
CA ALA A 272 15.16 -32.23 -3.18
C ALA A 272 16.38 -32.08 -2.29
N ILE A 273 16.23 -31.42 -1.15
CA ILE A 273 17.27 -31.17 -0.16
C ILE A 273 16.84 -31.82 1.15
N TYR A 274 17.72 -32.61 1.73
CA TYR A 274 17.42 -33.35 2.94
C TYR A 274 18.38 -32.95 4.08
N TYR A 275 17.83 -32.85 5.29
CA TYR A 275 18.55 -32.72 6.55
C TYR A 275 18.31 -33.96 7.41
N ASP A 276 19.37 -34.68 7.71
CA ASP A 276 19.28 -35.96 8.41
C ASP A 276 18.21 -36.92 7.83
N GLY A 277 18.12 -36.96 6.49
CA GLY A 277 17.16 -37.80 5.73
C GLY A 277 15.74 -37.25 5.66
N ARG A 278 15.47 -36.05 6.18
CA ARG A 278 14.15 -35.39 6.13
C ARG A 278 14.17 -34.30 5.06
N ASP A 279 13.17 -34.31 4.21
CA ASP A 279 13.03 -33.29 3.17
C ASP A 279 12.78 -31.91 3.78
N ILE A 280 13.54 -30.91 3.33
CA ILE A 280 13.45 -29.51 3.80
C ILE A 280 12.05 -28.93 3.57
N GLU A 281 11.31 -29.38 2.57
CA GLU A 281 9.94 -28.93 2.31
C GLU A 281 8.95 -29.33 3.41
N ASN A 282 9.23 -30.43 4.11
CA ASN A 282 8.40 -30.95 5.20
C ASN A 282 8.84 -30.48 6.58
N ILE A 283 9.92 -29.71 6.66
CA ILE A 283 10.51 -29.21 7.93
C ILE A 283 10.04 -27.78 8.19
N ASP A 284 9.79 -27.47 9.48
CA ASP A 284 9.66 -26.07 9.90
C ASP A 284 11.02 -25.36 9.79
N LEU A 285 11.14 -24.48 8.80
CA LEU A 285 12.39 -23.76 8.49
C LEU A 285 12.89 -22.91 9.66
N LYS A 286 12.00 -22.41 10.51
CA LYS A 286 12.36 -21.65 11.70
C LYS A 286 13.09 -22.53 12.71
N SER A 287 12.60 -23.74 12.94
CA SER A 287 13.25 -24.73 13.84
C SER A 287 14.57 -25.22 13.27
N LEU A 288 14.66 -25.45 11.96
CA LEU A 288 15.89 -25.83 11.25
C LEU A 288 16.96 -24.74 11.37
N ARG A 289 16.65 -23.50 10.96
CA ARG A 289 17.60 -22.39 10.98
C ARG A 289 18.13 -22.05 12.36
N ARG A 290 17.37 -22.31 13.43
CA ARG A 290 17.83 -22.17 14.81
C ARG A 290 18.95 -23.17 15.19
N LYS A 291 19.11 -24.23 14.42
CA LYS A 291 20.16 -25.24 14.62
C LYS A 291 21.38 -25.08 13.70
N ILE A 292 21.35 -24.08 12.84
CA ILE A 292 22.37 -23.80 11.84
C ILE A 292 22.99 -22.43 12.13
N GLY A 293 24.31 -22.40 12.38
CA GLY A 293 25.06 -21.14 12.41
C GLY A 293 25.48 -20.74 11.00
N VAL A 294 25.24 -19.48 10.61
CA VAL A 294 25.57 -18.96 9.27
C VAL A 294 26.28 -17.63 9.38
N VAL A 295 27.42 -17.52 8.71
CA VAL A 295 28.12 -16.24 8.50
C VAL A 295 27.92 -15.83 7.05
N MET A 296 27.11 -14.78 6.84
CA MET A 296 26.79 -14.29 5.50
C MET A 296 27.72 -13.16 5.08
N GLN A 297 28.06 -13.14 3.79
CA GLN A 297 28.78 -12.01 3.19
C GLN A 297 27.87 -10.77 3.16
N GLY A 298 28.31 -9.67 3.76
CA GLY A 298 27.56 -8.41 3.80
C GLY A 298 26.48 -8.33 4.88
N GLY A 299 26.58 -9.13 5.95
CA GLY A 299 25.73 -9.00 7.11
C GLY A 299 25.73 -7.57 7.67
N LYS A 300 24.54 -7.06 8.03
CA LYS A 300 24.37 -5.73 8.65
C LYS A 300 23.93 -5.93 10.09
N LEU A 301 24.47 -5.11 10.99
CA LEU A 301 24.03 -5.06 12.37
C LEU A 301 22.73 -4.24 12.46
N PHE A 302 21.87 -4.63 13.39
CA PHE A 302 20.71 -3.83 13.78
C PHE A 302 21.17 -2.62 14.60
N GLN A 303 20.38 -1.56 14.57
CA GLN A 303 20.62 -0.41 15.43
C GLN A 303 20.51 -0.84 16.90
N GLY A 304 21.57 -0.62 17.68
CA GLY A 304 21.69 -1.02 19.06
C GLY A 304 23.15 -1.26 19.46
N ASP A 305 23.37 -1.84 20.61
CA ASP A 305 24.69 -2.26 21.09
C ASP A 305 25.08 -3.66 20.56
N ILE A 306 26.30 -4.09 20.89
CA ILE A 306 26.83 -5.40 20.49
C ILE A 306 26.00 -6.51 21.16
N TYR A 307 25.68 -6.35 22.43
CA TYR A 307 24.90 -7.33 23.17
C TYR A 307 23.52 -7.56 22.53
N SER A 308 22.78 -6.51 22.24
CA SER A 308 21.46 -6.62 21.60
C SER A 308 21.52 -7.31 20.23
N ASN A 309 22.60 -7.13 19.48
CA ASN A 309 22.82 -7.81 18.20
C ASN A 309 23.14 -9.31 18.38
N ILE A 310 23.82 -9.70 19.45
CA ILE A 310 24.12 -11.11 19.76
C ILE A 310 22.86 -11.82 20.26
N VAL A 311 22.12 -11.24 21.20
CA VAL A 311 20.97 -11.90 21.83
C VAL A 311 19.72 -11.95 20.94
N ILE A 312 19.69 -11.23 19.82
CA ILE A 312 18.54 -11.27 18.89
C ILE A 312 18.27 -12.69 18.37
N SER A 313 19.32 -13.51 18.25
CA SER A 313 19.24 -14.92 17.84
C SER A 313 19.12 -15.89 19.02
N ALA A 314 19.51 -15.48 20.22
CA ALA A 314 19.59 -16.30 21.43
C ALA A 314 19.16 -15.51 22.68
N PRO A 315 17.84 -15.25 22.86
CA PRO A 315 17.33 -14.38 23.92
C PRO A 315 17.57 -14.87 25.33
N CYS A 316 18.07 -16.10 25.50
CA CYS A 316 18.38 -16.68 26.81
C CYS A 316 19.81 -16.39 27.29
N LEU A 317 20.67 -15.76 26.46
CA LEU A 317 22.04 -15.42 26.84
C LEU A 317 22.06 -14.21 27.78
N THR A 318 22.86 -14.34 28.83
CA THR A 318 23.13 -13.20 29.71
C THR A 318 24.24 -12.32 29.15
N GLN A 319 24.43 -11.14 29.73
CA GLN A 319 25.50 -10.24 29.29
C GLN A 319 26.91 -10.82 29.54
N GLN A 320 27.02 -11.79 30.45
CA GLN A 320 28.28 -12.48 30.71
C GLN A 320 28.57 -13.62 29.74
N ASP A 321 27.51 -14.13 29.06
CA ASP A 321 27.62 -15.20 28.07
C ASP A 321 27.88 -14.67 26.67
N ALA A 322 27.64 -13.35 26.43
CA ALA A 322 27.74 -12.68 25.14
C ALA A 322 29.08 -11.95 24.97
#